data_9f4cf549613dddc9c7983fa44dfc15ef
#
_entry.id   9f4cf549613dddc9c7983fa44dfc15ef
#
_cell.length_a   1.000
_cell.length_b   1.000
_cell.length_c   1.000
_cell.angle_alpha   90.00
_cell.angle_beta   90.00
_cell.angle_gamma   90.00
#
_symmetry.space_group_name_H-M   'P 1'
#
loop_
_entity.id
_entity.type
_entity.pdbx_description
1 polymer ?
#
loop_
_entity_poly.entity_id
_entity_poly.type
_entity_poly.pdbx_seq_one_letter_code
_entity_poly.pdbx_strand_id
1 'polypeptide(L)'
;MRASSVSVLIAVTSAMFLGCTLTRAPASPEGADGSATGSADAGAGGDAAGPNTIDVKCPTLAMPTGSATAYVDGRSAGSEDGSKASPFRTLAKALATAPPNGVVWVAAGSYRENLVAPDKGLTIVGGFTPGFASRTDACATVVEAADAKKPVITAPAGVEGLGLDGLTVQKGSRGLQAESDGGPTQGTFTIANAVFADNGTVDGEGGGVSFDRVHGRISGSVFRNNRASKGAAIAAAGDVTLRIEGSTFERNVGHSDHGGALYLGTRSATITRNTFRSNEIGKDVGYGWGGGVILYGNGAQPVKGDLSYNVFTDNLASVGAAVFVDDGASVTMSHDLIFRNRAYRENGVARGAAIYVDGLGGPTEGSTLVADHLTVAFNAYDETGAPAGSSRGGGVYMESYSKATFTNSIFWKNGEEPLFGDPTCALDVRYSIAPSSCGGGAACSVGAGVFEPTEIHFVDEARNDYHEKSTAGHFAGGAWVKDAVTSPAIDKADPAKGGDTEPMPNGGRANLGAYGHTGEASKSP
;
A
#
# COMPACT_ATOMS: atom_id res chain seq x y z
N MET A 1 -56.76 13.11 -24.13
CA MET A 1 -56.49 13.60 -22.79
C MET A 1 -54.98 13.71 -22.65
N ARG A 2 -54.51 14.93 -22.47
CA ARG A 2 -53.05 15.27 -22.49
C ARG A 2 -52.48 15.01 -21.09
N ALA A 3 -51.38 14.26 -20.99
CA ALA A 3 -50.57 14.13 -19.79
C ALA A 3 -49.41 15.11 -19.85
N SER A 4 -49.32 16.01 -18.89
CA SER A 4 -48.27 17.04 -18.76
C SER A 4 -47.08 16.45 -18.04
N SER A 5 -45.91 16.55 -18.66
CA SER A 5 -44.62 16.24 -18.03
C SER A 5 -44.18 17.41 -17.16
N VAL A 6 -43.89 17.14 -15.90
CA VAL A 6 -43.26 18.09 -14.99
C VAL A 6 -41.77 17.77 -14.95
N SER A 7 -40.95 18.65 -15.50
CA SER A 7 -39.49 18.61 -15.37
C SER A 7 -39.10 19.29 -14.05
N VAL A 8 -38.48 18.55 -13.15
CA VAL A 8 -37.86 19.09 -11.95
C VAL A 8 -36.43 19.47 -12.28
N LEU A 9 -36.17 20.78 -12.25
CA LEU A 9 -34.85 21.38 -12.42
C LEU A 9 -34.16 21.39 -11.06
N ILE A 10 -33.12 20.58 -10.89
CA ILE A 10 -32.28 20.62 -9.68
C ILE A 10 -31.20 21.66 -9.93
N ALA A 11 -31.25 22.77 -9.20
CA ALA A 11 -30.23 23.80 -9.19
C ALA A 11 -29.07 23.34 -8.28
N VAL A 12 -27.91 23.13 -8.88
CA VAL A 12 -26.66 22.94 -8.15
C VAL A 12 -26.13 24.32 -7.77
N THR A 13 -26.16 24.65 -6.49
CA THR A 13 -25.52 25.86 -5.95
C THR A 13 -24.04 25.57 -5.71
N SER A 14 -23.19 26.06 -6.59
CA SER A 14 -21.74 26.12 -6.36
C SER A 14 -21.44 27.17 -5.28
N ALA A 15 -20.88 26.75 -4.16
CA ALA A 15 -20.31 27.64 -3.18
C ALA A 15 -18.99 28.20 -3.71
N MET A 16 -18.97 29.51 -3.98
CA MET A 16 -17.75 30.25 -4.30
C MET A 16 -16.90 30.42 -3.04
N PHE A 17 -15.74 29.82 -3.02
CA PHE A 17 -14.69 30.20 -2.08
C PHE A 17 -14.05 31.51 -2.55
N LEU A 18 -14.12 32.52 -1.68
CA LEU A 18 -13.46 33.81 -1.86
C LEU A 18 -11.93 33.60 -1.78
N GLY A 19 -11.25 33.73 -2.90
CA GLY A 19 -9.79 33.73 -2.96
C GLY A 19 -9.23 35.00 -2.36
N CYS A 20 -8.38 34.86 -1.35
CA CYS A 20 -7.55 35.93 -0.81
C CYS A 20 -6.31 36.07 -1.70
N THR A 21 -6.28 37.08 -2.56
CA THR A 21 -5.09 37.41 -3.37
C THR A 21 -4.08 38.15 -2.51
N LEU A 22 -2.96 37.48 -2.21
CA LEU A 22 -1.76 38.15 -1.67
C LEU A 22 -0.98 38.76 -2.82
N THR A 23 -0.98 40.08 -2.89
CA THR A 23 -0.16 40.91 -3.78
C THR A 23 1.31 40.80 -3.38
N ARG A 24 2.14 40.34 -4.31
CA ARG A 24 3.60 40.31 -4.21
C ARG A 24 4.17 41.71 -4.39
N ALA A 25 4.95 42.19 -3.42
CA ALA A 25 5.72 43.42 -3.52
C ALA A 25 6.97 43.20 -4.41
N PRO A 26 7.40 44.23 -5.16
CA PRO A 26 8.52 44.09 -6.11
C PRO A 26 9.88 44.07 -5.42
N ALA A 27 10.79 43.31 -5.98
CA ALA A 27 12.22 43.28 -5.62
C ALA A 27 12.92 44.52 -6.13
N SER A 28 13.81 45.09 -5.31
CA SER A 28 14.78 46.10 -5.72
C SER A 28 16.17 45.48 -5.86
N PRO A 29 17.00 45.99 -6.79
CA PRO A 29 18.20 45.33 -7.22
C PRO A 29 19.51 45.90 -6.60
N GLU A 30 20.59 45.14 -6.85
CA GLU A 30 21.99 45.56 -6.92
C GLU A 30 22.92 45.53 -5.69
N GLY A 31 24.01 44.86 -5.93
CA GLY A 31 25.27 44.98 -5.21
C GLY A 31 26.28 43.93 -5.68
N ALA A 32 26.95 44.22 -6.79
CA ALA A 32 28.09 43.41 -7.26
C ALA A 32 29.33 43.70 -6.40
N ASP A 33 30.20 42.75 -6.15
CA ASP A 33 31.60 42.65 -6.57
C ASP A 33 32.43 41.69 -5.71
N GLY A 34 33.37 41.01 -6.33
CA GLY A 34 34.58 40.61 -5.66
C GLY A 34 34.97 39.13 -5.76
N SER A 35 35.42 38.71 -6.95
CA SER A 35 36.57 37.80 -7.26
C SER A 35 37.21 37.02 -6.09
N ALA A 36 37.45 35.75 -6.15
CA ALA A 36 38.49 35.04 -6.90
C ALA A 36 38.82 33.67 -6.30
N THR A 37 38.99 32.74 -7.18
CA THR A 37 39.92 31.60 -7.20
C THR A 37 39.84 30.49 -6.17
N GLY A 38 39.70 29.28 -6.71
CA GLY A 38 40.40 28.12 -6.18
C GLY A 38 39.62 26.80 -6.20
N SER A 39 39.74 26.13 -7.33
CA SER A 39 39.85 24.67 -7.54
C SER A 39 39.04 23.68 -6.72
N ALA A 40 38.26 22.92 -7.50
CA ALA A 40 38.16 21.47 -7.52
C ALA A 40 38.03 20.70 -6.18
N ASP A 41 36.90 20.11 -5.89
CA ASP A 41 36.72 18.66 -6.12
C ASP A 41 35.24 18.27 -5.99
N ALA A 42 34.73 17.57 -6.98
CA ALA A 42 33.43 17.01 -6.97
C ALA A 42 33.44 15.77 -6.08
N GLY A 43 33.11 15.97 -4.83
CA GLY A 43 32.72 14.90 -3.94
C GLY A 43 31.26 14.50 -4.25
N ALA A 44 31.07 13.44 -5.02
CA ALA A 44 29.80 12.73 -5.07
C ALA A 44 29.42 12.34 -3.65
N GLY A 45 28.43 13.03 -3.09
CA GLY A 45 27.76 12.61 -1.87
C GLY A 45 27.05 11.30 -2.15
N GLY A 46 27.73 10.19 -1.87
CA GLY A 46 27.10 8.91 -1.76
C GLY A 46 26.13 8.99 -0.59
N ASP A 47 24.83 8.87 -0.86
CA ASP A 47 23.84 8.55 0.14
C ASP A 47 24.35 7.30 0.86
N ALA A 48 24.78 7.48 2.11
CA ALA A 48 25.08 6.37 3.00
C ALA A 48 23.75 5.63 3.19
N ALA A 49 23.59 4.53 2.47
CA ALA A 49 22.50 3.59 2.66
C ALA A 49 22.49 3.20 4.15
N GLY A 50 21.46 3.62 4.86
CA GLY A 50 21.26 3.19 6.24
C GLY A 50 21.22 1.66 6.33
N PRO A 51 21.42 1.06 7.52
CA PRO A 51 21.65 -0.37 7.70
C PRO A 51 20.47 -1.30 7.34
N ASN A 52 19.44 -0.84 6.67
CA ASN A 52 18.21 -1.60 6.35
C ASN A 52 17.80 -1.54 4.87
N THR A 53 18.73 -1.49 3.94
CA THR A 53 18.39 -1.79 2.54
C THR A 53 18.19 -3.30 2.39
N ILE A 54 16.95 -3.76 2.68
CA ILE A 54 16.53 -5.04 2.13
C ILE A 54 16.43 -4.80 0.63
N ASP A 55 17.40 -5.33 -0.11
CA ASP A 55 17.37 -5.30 -1.57
C ASP A 55 16.15 -6.13 -2.01
N VAL A 56 15.12 -5.48 -2.55
CA VAL A 56 13.91 -6.18 -2.99
C VAL A 56 14.29 -7.01 -4.21
N LYS A 57 14.51 -8.29 -3.97
CA LYS A 57 14.88 -9.24 -5.01
C LYS A 57 13.72 -9.42 -5.99
N CYS A 58 14.09 -9.68 -7.24
CA CYS A 58 13.13 -10.08 -8.24
C CYS A 58 12.46 -11.39 -7.83
N PRO A 59 11.13 -11.52 -7.95
CA PRO A 59 10.44 -12.76 -7.66
C PRO A 59 11.05 -13.94 -8.43
N THR A 60 11.39 -15.01 -7.72
CA THR A 60 11.86 -16.27 -8.31
C THR A 60 10.67 -17.04 -8.89
N LEU A 61 10.83 -17.64 -10.07
CA LEU A 61 9.72 -18.18 -10.84
C LEU A 61 9.80 -19.71 -10.93
N ALA A 62 8.68 -20.37 -10.64
CA ALA A 62 8.47 -21.77 -10.96
C ALA A 62 7.97 -21.94 -12.41
N MET A 63 8.17 -23.11 -12.99
CA MET A 63 7.56 -23.46 -14.27
C MET A 63 6.04 -23.46 -14.15
N PRO A 64 5.30 -22.86 -15.12
CA PRO A 64 3.84 -22.91 -15.12
C PRO A 64 3.33 -24.33 -15.37
N THR A 65 2.16 -24.63 -14.86
CA THR A 65 1.53 -25.95 -15.01
C THR A 65 0.90 -26.20 -16.40
N GLY A 66 0.78 -25.17 -17.23
CA GLY A 66 0.16 -25.22 -18.57
C GLY A 66 1.19 -25.20 -19.69
N SER A 67 0.69 -25.30 -20.93
CA SER A 67 1.47 -25.18 -22.16
C SER A 67 1.25 -23.82 -22.79
N ALA A 68 2.26 -23.29 -23.48
CA ALA A 68 2.11 -22.10 -24.31
C ALA A 68 1.30 -22.37 -25.57
N THR A 69 0.55 -21.39 -26.00
CA THR A 69 -0.10 -21.33 -27.33
C THR A 69 0.74 -20.54 -28.32
N ALA A 70 1.64 -19.69 -27.81
CA ALA A 70 2.60 -18.94 -28.62
C ALA A 70 3.87 -18.66 -27.81
N TYR A 71 4.98 -18.45 -28.51
CA TYR A 71 6.29 -18.20 -27.95
C TYR A 71 6.88 -16.88 -28.47
N VAL A 72 7.58 -16.14 -27.60
CA VAL A 72 8.25 -14.88 -27.95
C VAL A 72 9.72 -14.95 -27.51
N ASP A 73 10.65 -14.75 -28.45
CA ASP A 73 12.07 -14.52 -28.18
C ASP A 73 12.59 -13.45 -29.13
N GLY A 74 12.93 -12.28 -28.61
CA GLY A 74 13.43 -11.14 -29.40
C GLY A 74 14.72 -11.44 -30.19
N ARG A 75 15.40 -12.55 -29.90
CA ARG A 75 16.62 -13.03 -30.60
C ARG A 75 16.34 -14.06 -31.68
N SER A 76 15.06 -14.46 -31.87
CA SER A 76 14.69 -15.45 -32.89
C SER A 76 15.16 -15.02 -34.29
N ALA A 77 15.81 -15.94 -34.99
CA ALA A 77 16.21 -15.76 -36.40
C ALA A 77 15.26 -16.46 -37.39
N GLY A 78 14.25 -17.16 -36.90
CA GLY A 78 13.33 -17.97 -37.69
C GLY A 78 12.22 -17.20 -38.42
N SER A 79 11.28 -17.93 -38.97
CA SER A 79 10.15 -17.44 -39.77
C SER A 79 9.07 -16.69 -38.97
N GLU A 80 9.15 -16.70 -37.64
CA GLU A 80 8.21 -16.06 -36.72
C GLU A 80 6.76 -16.56 -36.88
N ASP A 81 6.54 -17.87 -36.79
CA ASP A 81 5.21 -18.49 -36.78
C ASP A 81 4.62 -18.63 -35.36
N GLY A 82 5.38 -18.25 -34.33
CA GLY A 82 4.96 -18.31 -32.94
C GLY A 82 5.11 -19.69 -32.30
N SER A 83 5.64 -20.66 -33.01
CA SER A 83 6.00 -21.97 -32.43
C SER A 83 7.23 -21.86 -31.54
N LYS A 84 7.48 -22.90 -30.72
CA LYS A 84 8.70 -22.96 -29.90
C LYS A 84 9.98 -22.94 -30.72
N ALA A 85 9.95 -23.50 -31.95
CA ALA A 85 11.08 -23.55 -32.87
C ALA A 85 11.29 -22.23 -33.64
N SER A 86 10.22 -21.47 -33.85
CA SER A 86 10.21 -20.20 -34.59
C SER A 86 9.41 -19.13 -33.85
N PRO A 87 9.86 -18.70 -32.63
CA PRO A 87 9.15 -17.75 -31.80
C PRO A 87 8.96 -16.39 -32.51
N PHE A 88 7.90 -15.68 -32.16
CA PHE A 88 7.77 -14.26 -32.54
C PHE A 88 8.88 -13.43 -31.89
N ARG A 89 9.29 -12.34 -32.52
CA ARG A 89 10.28 -11.41 -31.95
C ARG A 89 9.66 -10.35 -31.07
N THR A 90 8.37 -10.08 -31.20
CA THR A 90 7.65 -9.03 -30.48
C THR A 90 6.44 -9.60 -29.73
N LEU A 91 6.14 -8.99 -28.57
CA LEU A 91 4.92 -9.31 -27.83
C LEU A 91 3.67 -8.88 -28.61
N ALA A 92 3.71 -7.71 -29.24
CA ALA A 92 2.57 -7.20 -30.01
C ALA A 92 2.09 -8.21 -31.07
N LYS A 93 3.02 -8.85 -31.80
CA LYS A 93 2.69 -9.88 -32.77
C LYS A 93 2.07 -11.13 -32.13
N ALA A 94 2.62 -11.55 -31.00
CA ALA A 94 2.08 -12.69 -30.24
C ALA A 94 0.66 -12.41 -29.72
N LEU A 95 0.42 -11.22 -29.15
CA LEU A 95 -0.90 -10.82 -28.65
C LEU A 95 -1.95 -10.78 -29.76
N ALA A 96 -1.57 -10.29 -30.95
CA ALA A 96 -2.47 -10.21 -32.10
C ALA A 96 -2.87 -11.60 -32.63
N THR A 97 -1.96 -12.60 -32.56
CA THR A 97 -2.14 -13.92 -33.18
C THR A 97 -2.57 -15.01 -32.21
N ALA A 98 -2.30 -14.88 -30.92
CA ALA A 98 -2.70 -15.88 -29.93
C ALA A 98 -4.23 -16.10 -29.91
N PRO A 99 -4.72 -17.34 -29.72
CA PRO A 99 -6.15 -17.61 -29.64
C PRO A 99 -6.75 -17.03 -28.35
N PRO A 100 -8.09 -16.91 -28.24
CA PRO A 100 -8.76 -16.57 -26.99
C PRO A 100 -8.31 -17.47 -25.84
N ASN A 101 -8.08 -16.88 -24.66
CA ASN A 101 -7.52 -17.52 -23.46
C ASN A 101 -6.13 -18.15 -23.71
N GLY A 102 -5.41 -17.66 -24.73
CA GLY A 102 -4.08 -18.14 -25.07
C GLY A 102 -3.05 -17.79 -23.98
N VAL A 103 -1.99 -18.58 -23.93
CA VAL A 103 -0.84 -18.38 -23.04
C VAL A 103 0.40 -18.11 -23.88
N VAL A 104 1.01 -16.94 -23.68
CA VAL A 104 2.20 -16.48 -24.41
C VAL A 104 3.42 -16.63 -23.51
N TRP A 105 4.36 -17.52 -23.85
CA TRP A 105 5.62 -17.63 -23.12
C TRP A 105 6.66 -16.71 -23.72
N VAL A 106 7.32 -15.94 -22.85
CA VAL A 106 8.27 -14.90 -23.24
C VAL A 106 9.65 -15.19 -22.68
N ALA A 107 10.63 -15.33 -23.57
CA ALA A 107 12.03 -15.55 -23.19
C ALA A 107 12.63 -14.29 -22.52
N ALA A 108 13.66 -14.51 -21.71
CA ALA A 108 14.45 -13.45 -21.12
C ALA A 108 14.99 -12.50 -22.18
N GLY A 109 14.82 -11.21 -21.94
CA GLY A 109 15.23 -10.14 -22.86
C GLY A 109 14.47 -8.84 -22.56
N SER A 110 14.84 -7.78 -23.28
CA SER A 110 14.17 -6.49 -23.21
C SER A 110 13.32 -6.27 -24.45
N TYR A 111 12.03 -5.99 -24.22
CA TYR A 111 11.02 -5.75 -25.24
C TYR A 111 10.53 -4.32 -25.12
N ARG A 112 10.91 -3.47 -26.09
CA ARG A 112 10.57 -2.06 -26.07
C ARG A 112 9.30 -1.82 -26.89
N GLU A 113 8.16 -1.94 -26.22
CA GLU A 113 6.84 -1.92 -26.86
C GLU A 113 5.82 -1.17 -25.99
N ASN A 114 4.83 -0.51 -26.58
CA ASN A 114 3.59 -0.15 -25.93
C ASN A 114 2.52 -1.13 -26.41
N LEU A 115 2.06 -2.00 -25.50
CA LEU A 115 1.18 -3.11 -25.83
C LEU A 115 -0.28 -2.71 -25.69
N VAL A 116 -1.12 -3.22 -26.56
CA VAL A 116 -2.58 -3.15 -26.43
C VAL A 116 -3.09 -4.57 -26.25
N ALA A 117 -3.74 -4.85 -25.13
CA ALA A 117 -4.36 -6.15 -24.89
C ALA A 117 -5.55 -6.31 -25.85
N PRO A 118 -5.68 -7.48 -26.50
CA PRO A 118 -6.84 -7.75 -27.33
C PRO A 118 -8.10 -7.98 -26.47
N ASP A 119 -9.26 -7.86 -27.05
CA ASP A 119 -10.57 -8.05 -26.41
C ASP A 119 -10.83 -9.46 -25.85
N LYS A 120 -10.01 -10.43 -26.23
CA LYS A 120 -10.02 -11.82 -25.79
C LYS A 120 -9.09 -12.02 -24.57
N GLY A 121 -9.43 -12.88 -23.64
CA GLY A 121 -8.58 -13.22 -22.51
C GLY A 121 -7.22 -13.75 -22.96
N LEU A 122 -6.14 -13.29 -22.32
CA LEU A 122 -4.77 -13.74 -22.58
C LEU A 122 -3.95 -13.79 -21.30
N THR A 123 -2.92 -14.65 -21.29
CA THR A 123 -1.90 -14.66 -20.22
C THR A 123 -0.50 -14.54 -20.83
N ILE A 124 0.28 -13.58 -20.34
CA ILE A 124 1.68 -13.38 -20.70
C ILE A 124 2.53 -13.91 -19.56
N VAL A 125 3.42 -14.87 -19.86
CA VAL A 125 4.27 -15.54 -18.87
C VAL A 125 5.73 -15.32 -19.25
N GLY A 126 6.45 -14.58 -18.44
CA GLY A 126 7.86 -14.21 -18.65
C GLY A 126 8.86 -15.09 -17.88
N GLY A 127 10.13 -14.67 -17.89
CA GLY A 127 11.21 -15.26 -17.13
C GLY A 127 11.83 -16.52 -17.76
N PHE A 128 11.44 -16.90 -18.99
CA PHE A 128 11.97 -18.11 -19.60
C PHE A 128 13.41 -17.94 -20.12
N THR A 129 14.22 -18.98 -19.91
CA THR A 129 15.50 -19.10 -20.61
C THR A 129 15.29 -19.24 -22.11
N PRO A 130 16.30 -18.93 -22.95
CA PRO A 130 16.25 -19.24 -24.37
C PRO A 130 15.89 -20.72 -24.61
N GLY A 131 14.99 -20.97 -25.56
CA GLY A 131 14.48 -22.31 -25.81
C GLY A 131 13.43 -22.80 -24.82
N PHE A 132 13.00 -21.97 -23.85
CA PHE A 132 11.87 -22.22 -22.95
C PHE A 132 11.96 -23.52 -22.14
N ALA A 133 13.16 -23.85 -21.66
CA ALA A 133 13.40 -25.07 -20.87
C ALA A 133 13.19 -24.85 -19.35
N SER A 134 13.42 -23.62 -18.88
CA SER A 134 13.29 -23.24 -17.47
C SER A 134 12.90 -21.76 -17.35
N ARG A 135 12.53 -21.37 -16.13
CA ARG A 135 12.33 -19.96 -15.76
C ARG A 135 13.38 -19.55 -14.72
N THR A 136 13.70 -18.27 -14.67
CA THR A 136 14.62 -17.68 -13.69
C THR A 136 13.87 -16.80 -12.69
N ASP A 137 13.75 -15.52 -12.99
CA ASP A 137 13.08 -14.53 -12.17
C ASP A 137 12.33 -13.49 -13.03
N ALA A 138 11.52 -12.67 -12.37
CA ALA A 138 10.70 -11.66 -13.05
C ALA A 138 11.50 -10.55 -13.73
N CYS A 139 12.76 -10.32 -13.35
CA CYS A 139 13.61 -9.31 -13.96
C CYS A 139 14.29 -9.78 -15.25
N ALA A 140 14.20 -11.07 -15.57
CA ALA A 140 14.78 -11.61 -16.79
C ALA A 140 14.02 -11.20 -18.06
N THR A 141 12.69 -11.01 -17.98
CA THR A 141 11.84 -10.53 -19.07
C THR A 141 11.35 -9.12 -18.78
N VAL A 142 11.83 -8.15 -19.52
CA VAL A 142 11.51 -6.73 -19.32
C VAL A 142 10.68 -6.20 -20.47
N VAL A 143 9.49 -5.69 -20.17
CA VAL A 143 8.65 -4.93 -21.10
C VAL A 143 8.79 -3.45 -20.75
N GLU A 144 9.42 -2.69 -21.61
CA GLU A 144 9.67 -1.26 -21.43
C GLU A 144 8.88 -0.45 -22.46
N ALA A 145 8.31 0.67 -22.04
CA ALA A 145 7.60 1.54 -22.97
C ALA A 145 8.50 1.99 -24.13
N ALA A 146 8.03 1.81 -25.36
CA ALA A 146 8.67 2.40 -26.55
C ALA A 146 8.48 3.94 -26.57
N ASP A 147 7.30 4.39 -26.16
CA ASP A 147 6.93 5.78 -25.90
C ASP A 147 6.55 5.93 -24.43
N ALA A 148 7.42 6.56 -23.64
CA ALA A 148 7.21 6.76 -22.21
C ALA A 148 6.00 7.64 -21.85
N LYS A 149 5.41 8.36 -22.84
CA LYS A 149 4.17 9.13 -22.67
C LYS A 149 2.92 8.26 -22.71
N LYS A 150 3.05 6.99 -23.05
CA LYS A 150 1.96 6.01 -23.11
C LYS A 150 2.13 4.95 -22.03
N PRO A 151 1.04 4.27 -21.61
CA PRO A 151 1.15 3.08 -20.78
C PRO A 151 2.01 2.01 -21.46
N VAL A 152 2.72 1.21 -20.68
CA VAL A 152 3.43 0.03 -21.22
C VAL A 152 2.40 -0.96 -21.78
N ILE A 153 1.34 -1.20 -21.01
CA ILE A 153 0.25 -2.09 -21.39
C ILE A 153 -1.07 -1.33 -21.22
N THR A 154 -1.87 -1.28 -22.28
CA THR A 154 -3.24 -0.77 -22.24
C THR A 154 -4.21 -1.93 -22.46
N ALA A 155 -5.19 -2.07 -21.58
CA ALA A 155 -6.33 -2.96 -21.76
C ALA A 155 -7.57 -2.10 -21.99
N PRO A 156 -8.03 -1.97 -23.24
CA PRO A 156 -9.21 -1.19 -23.58
C PRO A 156 -10.48 -1.76 -22.95
N ALA A 157 -11.54 -0.97 -22.95
CA ALA A 157 -12.87 -1.43 -22.58
C ALA A 157 -13.26 -2.69 -23.36
N GLY A 158 -13.91 -3.65 -22.69
CA GLY A 158 -14.32 -4.92 -23.30
C GLY A 158 -13.28 -6.04 -23.21
N VAL A 159 -12.07 -5.79 -22.72
CA VAL A 159 -11.08 -6.88 -22.49
C VAL A 159 -11.60 -7.83 -21.40
N GLU A 160 -11.77 -9.12 -21.77
CA GLU A 160 -12.33 -10.15 -20.87
C GLU A 160 -11.42 -10.53 -19.70
N GLY A 161 -10.13 -10.20 -19.80
CA GLY A 161 -9.14 -10.44 -18.74
C GLY A 161 -7.72 -10.49 -19.30
N LEU A 162 -6.75 -10.16 -18.44
CA LEU A 162 -5.34 -10.22 -18.76
C LEU A 162 -4.58 -10.84 -17.58
N GLY A 163 -3.80 -11.88 -17.88
CA GLY A 163 -2.84 -12.46 -16.94
C GLY A 163 -1.42 -11.97 -17.24
N LEU A 164 -0.71 -11.53 -16.20
CA LEU A 164 0.71 -11.19 -16.26
C LEU A 164 1.44 -12.00 -15.19
N ASP A 165 2.41 -12.84 -15.57
CA ASP A 165 3.16 -13.64 -14.63
C ASP A 165 4.66 -13.60 -14.93
N GLY A 166 5.45 -13.18 -13.96
CA GLY A 166 6.89 -13.27 -13.98
C GLY A 166 7.58 -12.39 -15.02
N LEU A 167 7.19 -11.12 -15.10
CA LEU A 167 7.82 -10.14 -15.98
C LEU A 167 7.94 -8.77 -15.30
N THR A 168 8.89 -7.97 -15.77
CA THR A 168 9.04 -6.58 -15.38
C THR A 168 8.35 -5.66 -16.40
N VAL A 169 7.53 -4.73 -15.89
CA VAL A 169 6.83 -3.69 -16.66
C VAL A 169 7.34 -2.33 -16.21
N GLN A 170 7.96 -1.55 -17.10
CA GLN A 170 8.64 -0.33 -16.66
C GLN A 170 8.62 0.83 -17.64
N LYS A 171 8.84 2.05 -17.09
CA LYS A 171 9.11 3.30 -17.80
C LYS A 171 8.00 3.78 -18.74
N GLY A 172 6.76 3.42 -18.46
CA GLY A 172 5.60 4.00 -19.14
C GLY A 172 4.92 5.11 -18.33
N SER A 173 4.02 5.84 -18.95
CA SER A 173 3.16 6.79 -18.23
C SER A 173 2.24 6.08 -17.22
N ARG A 174 2.05 4.79 -17.37
CA ARG A 174 1.54 3.77 -16.44
C ARG A 174 2.17 2.43 -16.83
N GLY A 175 2.30 1.52 -15.87
CA GLY A 175 2.68 0.14 -16.20
C GLY A 175 1.55 -0.61 -16.89
N LEU A 176 0.38 -0.70 -16.25
CA LEU A 176 -0.85 -1.26 -16.83
C LEU A 176 -1.99 -0.27 -16.61
N GLN A 177 -2.67 0.08 -17.69
CA GLN A 177 -3.92 0.82 -17.68
C GLN A 177 -5.05 -0.09 -18.15
N ALA A 178 -6.01 -0.38 -17.26
CA ALA A 178 -7.20 -1.14 -17.56
C ALA A 178 -8.42 -0.31 -17.14
N GLU A 179 -9.15 0.21 -18.10
CA GLU A 179 -10.26 1.13 -17.89
C GLU A 179 -11.52 0.62 -18.59
N SER A 180 -12.66 0.78 -17.92
CA SER A 180 -13.98 0.59 -18.53
C SER A 180 -14.45 1.89 -19.19
N ASP A 181 -15.26 1.78 -20.19
CA ASP A 181 -15.97 2.89 -20.83
C ASP A 181 -17.21 3.37 -20.04
N GLY A 182 -17.35 2.95 -18.79
CA GLY A 182 -18.53 3.20 -17.97
C GLY A 182 -19.59 2.10 -18.07
N GLY A 183 -19.34 1.07 -18.85
CA GLY A 183 -20.17 -0.13 -18.97
C GLY A 183 -20.08 -1.06 -17.74
N PRO A 184 -20.64 -2.26 -17.82
CA PRO A 184 -20.57 -3.25 -16.75
C PRO A 184 -19.13 -3.64 -16.46
N THR A 185 -18.90 -4.10 -15.22
CA THR A 185 -17.60 -4.53 -14.71
C THR A 185 -16.87 -5.45 -15.70
N GLN A 186 -15.63 -5.11 -15.99
CA GLN A 186 -14.74 -5.88 -16.86
C GLN A 186 -14.38 -7.25 -16.22
N GLY A 187 -13.75 -8.11 -16.99
CA GLY A 187 -13.23 -9.38 -16.49
C GLY A 187 -12.19 -9.24 -15.39
N THR A 188 -11.64 -10.37 -14.92
CA THR A 188 -10.63 -10.39 -13.86
C THR A 188 -9.23 -10.26 -14.45
N PHE A 189 -8.46 -9.31 -13.96
CA PHE A 189 -7.03 -9.16 -14.24
C PHE A 189 -6.21 -9.86 -13.16
N THR A 190 -5.23 -10.64 -13.58
CA THR A 190 -4.32 -11.35 -12.67
C THR A 190 -2.88 -10.90 -12.88
N ILE A 191 -2.22 -10.51 -11.81
CA ILE A 191 -0.81 -10.12 -11.80
C ILE A 191 -0.11 -11.00 -10.77
N ALA A 192 0.82 -11.83 -11.21
CA ALA A 192 1.56 -12.74 -10.34
C ALA A 192 3.06 -12.60 -10.55
N ASN A 193 3.81 -12.60 -9.45
CA ASN A 193 5.28 -12.63 -9.50
C ASN A 193 5.89 -11.59 -10.47
N ALA A 194 5.26 -10.43 -10.62
CA ALA A 194 5.66 -9.40 -11.58
C ALA A 194 6.34 -8.22 -10.87
N VAL A 195 7.09 -7.44 -11.61
CA VAL A 195 7.71 -6.19 -11.15
C VAL A 195 7.14 -5.03 -11.96
N PHE A 196 6.54 -4.06 -11.28
CA PHE A 196 6.15 -2.78 -11.86
C PHE A 196 7.10 -1.71 -11.34
N ALA A 197 7.96 -1.17 -12.19
CA ALA A 197 9.02 -0.27 -11.76
C ALA A 197 9.11 1.01 -12.61
N ASP A 198 9.37 2.14 -11.95
CA ASP A 198 9.67 3.41 -12.62
C ASP A 198 8.60 3.85 -13.63
N ASN A 199 7.32 3.53 -13.34
CA ASN A 199 6.18 3.93 -14.15
C ASN A 199 5.46 5.13 -13.56
N GLY A 200 4.68 5.81 -14.37
CA GLY A 200 3.76 6.85 -13.96
C GLY A 200 4.22 8.26 -14.25
N THR A 201 3.30 9.19 -14.00
CA THR A 201 3.47 10.64 -14.12
C THR A 201 2.82 11.32 -12.92
N VAL A 202 3.25 12.52 -12.57
CA VAL A 202 2.72 13.27 -11.42
C VAL A 202 1.22 13.61 -11.53
N ASP A 203 0.67 13.67 -12.73
CA ASP A 203 -0.73 14.02 -12.99
C ASP A 203 -1.63 12.80 -13.21
N GLY A 204 -1.06 11.58 -13.25
CA GLY A 204 -1.80 10.34 -13.52
C GLY A 204 -2.29 9.66 -12.25
N GLU A 205 -3.20 8.71 -12.38
CA GLU A 205 -3.61 7.80 -11.32
C GLU A 205 -3.10 6.39 -11.62
N GLY A 206 -2.62 5.65 -10.60
CA GLY A 206 -2.13 4.30 -10.77
C GLY A 206 -0.86 4.21 -11.61
N GLY A 207 0.26 4.74 -11.14
CA GLY A 207 1.52 4.73 -11.88
C GLY A 207 1.98 3.33 -12.27
N GLY A 208 1.97 2.38 -11.34
CA GLY A 208 2.18 0.96 -11.65
C GLY A 208 0.98 0.36 -12.38
N VAL A 209 -0.19 0.41 -11.75
CA VAL A 209 -1.44 -0.17 -12.28
C VAL A 209 -2.61 0.76 -12.01
N SER A 210 -3.40 1.03 -13.04
CA SER A 210 -4.67 1.74 -12.95
C SER A 210 -5.81 0.79 -13.32
N PHE A 211 -6.74 0.56 -12.39
CA PHE A 211 -7.94 -0.23 -12.56
C PHE A 211 -9.19 0.64 -12.38
N ASP A 212 -9.91 0.89 -13.43
CA ASP A 212 -11.24 1.50 -13.36
C ASP A 212 -12.31 0.47 -13.72
N ARG A 213 -13.13 0.07 -12.71
CA ARG A 213 -14.20 -0.94 -12.83
C ARG A 213 -13.71 -2.31 -13.31
N VAL A 214 -12.55 -2.72 -12.82
CA VAL A 214 -11.91 -3.97 -13.18
C VAL A 214 -11.62 -4.78 -11.93
N HIS A 215 -12.02 -6.04 -11.89
CA HIS A 215 -11.61 -6.96 -10.82
C HIS A 215 -10.13 -7.29 -10.93
N GLY A 216 -9.40 -7.21 -9.81
CA GLY A 216 -7.97 -7.45 -9.76
C GLY A 216 -7.57 -8.54 -8.75
N ARG A 217 -6.61 -9.38 -9.14
CA ARG A 217 -5.88 -10.29 -8.26
C ARG A 217 -4.38 -10.09 -8.46
N ILE A 218 -3.69 -9.72 -7.40
CA ILE A 218 -2.26 -9.42 -7.43
C ILE A 218 -1.59 -10.28 -6.36
N SER A 219 -0.55 -11.02 -6.74
CA SER A 219 0.18 -11.87 -5.79
C SER A 219 1.67 -11.90 -6.07
N GLY A 220 2.48 -12.00 -4.98
CA GLY A 220 3.92 -12.19 -5.05
C GLY A 220 4.67 -11.16 -5.90
N SER A 221 4.12 -9.94 -6.05
CA SER A 221 4.59 -8.95 -7.00
C SER A 221 5.29 -7.78 -6.30
N VAL A 222 6.11 -7.04 -7.04
CA VAL A 222 6.86 -5.89 -6.54
C VAL A 222 6.44 -4.64 -7.31
N PHE A 223 6.05 -3.60 -6.57
CA PHE A 223 5.76 -2.28 -7.10
C PHE A 223 6.76 -1.30 -6.52
N ARG A 224 7.66 -0.75 -7.33
CA ARG A 224 8.71 0.15 -6.84
C ARG A 224 8.92 1.39 -7.71
N ASN A 225 9.22 2.51 -7.03
CA ASN A 225 9.54 3.79 -7.68
C ASN A 225 8.49 4.27 -8.68
N ASN A 226 7.25 3.81 -8.58
CA ASN A 226 6.18 4.32 -9.45
C ASN A 226 5.70 5.68 -8.94
N ARG A 227 5.20 6.52 -9.85
CA ARG A 227 4.74 7.87 -9.55
C ARG A 227 3.32 8.10 -10.06
N ALA A 228 2.51 8.81 -9.29
CA ALA A 228 1.18 9.22 -9.72
C ALA A 228 0.69 10.42 -8.89
N SER A 229 -0.42 11.00 -9.25
CA SER A 229 -1.13 11.90 -8.36
C SER A 229 -1.79 11.10 -7.22
N LYS A 230 -2.43 9.95 -7.56
CA LYS A 230 -3.11 9.07 -6.60
C LYS A 230 -2.70 7.61 -6.83
N GLY A 231 -2.44 6.86 -5.74
CA GLY A 231 -2.14 5.45 -5.81
C GLY A 231 -0.94 5.14 -6.69
N ALA A 232 0.25 5.66 -6.36
CA ALA A 232 1.41 5.58 -7.25
C ALA A 232 1.78 4.15 -7.66
N ALA A 233 1.58 3.16 -6.80
CA ALA A 233 1.68 1.77 -7.20
C ALA A 233 0.40 1.28 -7.88
N ILE A 234 -0.75 1.45 -7.21
CA ILE A 234 -2.04 0.99 -7.72
C ILE A 234 -3.13 2.01 -7.37
N ALA A 235 -3.89 2.43 -8.37
CA ALA A 235 -5.18 3.08 -8.18
C ALA A 235 -6.27 2.13 -8.67
N ALA A 236 -7.30 1.91 -7.85
CA ALA A 236 -8.44 1.09 -8.23
C ALA A 236 -9.75 1.72 -7.77
N ALA A 237 -10.72 1.83 -8.68
CA ALA A 237 -12.01 2.43 -8.41
C ALA A 237 -13.18 1.62 -9.03
N GLY A 238 -14.38 1.86 -8.50
CA GLY A 238 -15.63 1.28 -9.02
C GLY A 238 -16.17 0.10 -8.21
N ASP A 239 -17.31 -0.42 -8.63
CA ASP A 239 -18.02 -1.53 -7.96
C ASP A 239 -17.35 -2.89 -8.25
N VAL A 240 -16.10 -3.04 -7.82
CA VAL A 240 -15.24 -4.18 -8.10
C VAL A 240 -14.60 -4.75 -6.83
N THR A 241 -13.95 -5.89 -6.98
CA THR A 241 -13.18 -6.53 -5.91
C THR A 241 -11.70 -6.54 -6.26
N LEU A 242 -10.86 -6.20 -5.29
CA LEU A 242 -9.41 -6.26 -5.42
C LEU A 242 -8.84 -7.18 -4.34
N ARG A 243 -7.98 -8.10 -4.74
CA ARG A 243 -7.21 -8.95 -3.82
C ARG A 243 -5.72 -8.75 -4.07
N ILE A 244 -4.99 -8.42 -3.02
CA ILE A 244 -3.53 -8.24 -3.06
C ILE A 244 -2.90 -9.11 -1.97
N GLU A 245 -1.99 -10.00 -2.35
CA GLU A 245 -1.39 -10.95 -1.42
C GLU A 245 0.12 -11.10 -1.65
N GLY A 246 0.91 -11.14 -0.55
CA GLY A 246 2.32 -11.46 -0.56
C GLY A 246 3.18 -10.55 -1.44
N SER A 247 2.76 -9.30 -1.64
CA SER A 247 3.40 -8.34 -2.54
C SER A 247 4.16 -7.26 -1.78
N THR A 248 5.11 -6.62 -2.45
CA THR A 248 5.91 -5.53 -1.87
C THR A 248 5.67 -4.22 -2.62
N PHE A 249 5.39 -3.18 -1.87
CA PHE A 249 5.20 -1.80 -2.33
C PHE A 249 6.29 -0.93 -1.73
N GLU A 250 7.22 -0.47 -2.55
CA GLU A 250 8.42 0.23 -2.06
C GLU A 250 8.71 1.49 -2.84
N ARG A 251 8.96 2.61 -2.12
CA ARG A 251 9.35 3.91 -2.70
C ARG A 251 8.43 4.39 -3.81
N ASN A 252 7.14 4.07 -3.74
CA ASN A 252 6.17 4.66 -4.64
C ASN A 252 5.82 6.07 -4.15
N VAL A 253 5.73 7.04 -5.06
CA VAL A 253 5.60 8.45 -4.72
C VAL A 253 4.31 9.02 -5.31
N GLY A 254 3.34 9.30 -4.43
CA GLY A 254 2.16 10.09 -4.76
C GLY A 254 2.48 11.58 -4.74
N HIS A 255 2.07 12.33 -5.75
CA HIS A 255 2.35 13.75 -5.84
C HIS A 255 1.35 14.59 -5.04
N SER A 256 0.07 14.24 -5.07
CA SER A 256 -0.98 14.98 -4.36
C SER A 256 -2.17 14.09 -4.00
N ASP A 257 -3.01 14.57 -3.10
CA ASP A 257 -4.28 13.98 -2.65
C ASP A 257 -4.12 12.63 -1.91
N HIS A 258 -4.32 11.48 -2.58
CA HIS A 258 -4.66 10.24 -1.91
C HIS A 258 -3.78 9.06 -2.35
N GLY A 259 -3.25 8.31 -1.38
CA GLY A 259 -2.60 7.03 -1.61
C GLY A 259 -1.18 7.09 -2.18
N GLY A 260 -0.19 7.10 -1.33
CA GLY A 260 1.22 7.01 -1.75
C GLY A 260 1.49 5.72 -2.52
N ALA A 261 1.16 4.55 -1.96
CA ALA A 261 1.21 3.30 -2.69
C ALA A 261 -0.15 2.91 -3.26
N LEU A 262 -1.19 2.75 -2.43
CA LEU A 262 -2.51 2.30 -2.89
C LEU A 262 -3.59 3.37 -2.67
N TYR A 263 -4.39 3.62 -3.72
CA TYR A 263 -5.66 4.34 -3.67
C TYR A 263 -6.79 3.40 -4.03
N LEU A 264 -7.72 3.14 -3.09
CA LEU A 264 -8.75 2.13 -3.25
C LEU A 264 -10.15 2.70 -2.99
N GLY A 265 -10.86 3.02 -4.09
CA GLY A 265 -12.28 3.37 -4.12
C GLY A 265 -13.14 2.22 -4.65
N THR A 266 -12.91 0.98 -4.19
CA THR A 266 -13.52 -0.24 -4.67
C THR A 266 -14.66 -0.72 -3.76
N ARG A 267 -15.53 -1.65 -4.22
CA ARG A 267 -16.54 -2.29 -3.35
C ARG A 267 -15.88 -3.03 -2.19
N SER A 268 -14.85 -3.82 -2.49
CA SER A 268 -14.09 -4.53 -1.47
C SER A 268 -12.63 -4.73 -1.85
N ALA A 269 -11.76 -4.65 -0.85
CA ALA A 269 -10.35 -4.91 -0.98
C ALA A 269 -9.91 -5.91 0.10
N THR A 270 -9.21 -6.97 -0.30
CA THR A 270 -8.52 -7.89 0.61
C THR A 270 -7.03 -7.74 0.41
N ILE A 271 -6.32 -7.33 1.45
CA ILE A 271 -4.90 -6.97 1.41
C ILE A 271 -4.20 -7.80 2.49
N THR A 272 -3.48 -8.86 2.11
CA THR A 272 -2.91 -9.78 3.08
C THR A 272 -1.45 -10.13 2.80
N ARG A 273 -0.63 -10.20 3.86
CA ARG A 273 0.79 -10.56 3.79
C ARG A 273 1.63 -9.67 2.86
N ASN A 274 1.30 -8.39 2.77
CA ASN A 274 2.05 -7.43 1.94
C ASN A 274 3.01 -6.62 2.79
N THR A 275 4.04 -6.08 2.14
CA THR A 275 4.95 -5.10 2.75
C THR A 275 4.81 -3.76 2.04
N PHE A 276 4.47 -2.72 2.82
CA PHE A 276 4.42 -1.32 2.38
C PHE A 276 5.58 -0.58 3.04
N ARG A 277 6.58 -0.21 2.26
CA ARG A 277 7.81 0.38 2.79
C ARG A 277 8.23 1.64 2.04
N SER A 278 8.50 2.71 2.80
CA SER A 278 9.04 3.96 2.25
C SER A 278 8.20 4.55 1.11
N ASN A 279 6.88 4.32 1.13
CA ASN A 279 5.99 4.98 0.19
C ASN A 279 5.66 6.38 0.72
N GLU A 280 5.51 7.33 -0.17
CA GLU A 280 5.37 8.73 0.17
C GLU A 280 4.24 9.38 -0.61
N ILE A 281 3.55 10.35 -0.02
CA ILE A 281 2.57 11.17 -0.73
C ILE A 281 2.63 12.61 -0.30
N GLY A 282 2.51 13.51 -1.29
CA GLY A 282 2.23 14.93 -1.12
C GLY A 282 3.32 15.77 -0.50
N LYS A 283 4.52 15.24 -0.23
CA LYS A 283 5.60 16.01 0.43
C LYS A 283 6.00 17.27 -0.34
N ASP A 284 6.05 17.18 -1.66
CA ASP A 284 6.44 18.29 -2.53
C ASP A 284 5.41 19.43 -2.55
N VAL A 285 4.13 19.13 -2.28
CA VAL A 285 3.03 20.09 -2.29
C VAL A 285 2.54 20.45 -0.88
N GLY A 286 3.08 19.78 0.15
CA GLY A 286 2.79 20.08 1.56
C GLY A 286 1.50 19.45 2.09
N TYR A 287 0.84 18.60 1.34
CA TYR A 287 -0.32 17.80 1.75
C TYR A 287 -0.36 16.47 1.01
N GLY A 288 -1.00 15.45 1.60
CA GLY A 288 -1.17 14.13 1.00
C GLY A 288 -1.55 13.08 2.04
N TRP A 289 -2.47 12.22 1.70
CA TRP A 289 -3.18 11.34 2.64
C TRP A 289 -3.00 9.88 2.28
N GLY A 290 -2.67 9.04 3.31
CA GLY A 290 -2.50 7.61 3.12
C GLY A 290 -1.18 7.21 2.45
N GLY A 291 -0.04 7.31 3.14
CA GLY A 291 1.28 6.99 2.55
C GLY A 291 1.39 5.55 2.04
N GLY A 292 0.95 4.58 2.83
CA GLY A 292 0.86 3.17 2.42
C GLY A 292 -0.43 2.89 1.66
N VAL A 293 -1.57 2.96 2.33
CA VAL A 293 -2.89 2.59 1.78
C VAL A 293 -3.94 3.60 2.20
N ILE A 294 -4.77 4.02 1.26
CA ILE A 294 -6.05 4.65 1.56
C ILE A 294 -7.21 3.79 1.05
N LEU A 295 -8.22 3.61 1.90
CA LEU A 295 -9.52 3.04 1.56
C LEU A 295 -10.53 4.19 1.58
N TYR A 296 -10.94 4.60 0.40
CA TYR A 296 -11.73 5.80 0.17
C TYR A 296 -13.19 5.45 -0.13
N GLY A 297 -14.07 5.65 0.83
CA GLY A 297 -15.51 5.61 0.60
C GLY A 297 -15.97 6.86 -0.18
N ASN A 298 -17.22 6.91 -0.60
CA ASN A 298 -17.82 8.09 -1.18
C ASN A 298 -19.19 8.41 -0.55
N GLY A 299 -19.36 7.98 0.70
CA GLY A 299 -20.61 8.10 1.44
C GLY A 299 -21.77 7.22 0.91
N ALA A 300 -21.94 7.13 -0.41
CA ALA A 300 -23.02 6.36 -1.05
C ALA A 300 -22.66 4.87 -1.23
N GLN A 301 -21.40 4.54 -1.34
CA GLN A 301 -20.89 3.17 -1.50
C GLN A 301 -19.68 2.96 -0.58
N PRO A 302 -19.89 2.42 0.63
CA PRO A 302 -18.79 2.19 1.56
C PRO A 302 -17.83 1.14 0.98
N VAL A 303 -16.54 1.47 0.94
CA VAL A 303 -15.48 0.49 0.68
C VAL A 303 -15.40 -0.46 1.87
N LYS A 304 -15.33 -1.76 1.61
CA LYS A 304 -15.04 -2.78 2.62
C LYS A 304 -13.58 -3.20 2.47
N GLY A 305 -12.78 -2.95 3.50
CA GLY A 305 -11.38 -3.35 3.57
C GLY A 305 -11.18 -4.51 4.54
N ASP A 306 -10.39 -5.50 4.15
CA ASP A 306 -9.87 -6.55 5.03
C ASP A 306 -8.36 -6.60 4.88
N LEU A 307 -7.66 -6.12 5.90
CA LEU A 307 -6.19 -6.05 5.97
C LEU A 307 -5.71 -7.07 6.99
N SER A 308 -4.74 -7.92 6.61
CA SER A 308 -4.21 -8.89 7.56
C SER A 308 -2.76 -9.29 7.28
N TYR A 309 -1.99 -9.44 8.35
CA TYR A 309 -0.58 -9.86 8.28
C TYR A 309 0.29 -8.96 7.40
N ASN A 310 -0.06 -7.70 7.23
CA ASN A 310 0.74 -6.75 6.46
C ASN A 310 1.80 -6.08 7.34
N VAL A 311 2.85 -5.61 6.70
CA VAL A 311 3.90 -4.78 7.31
C VAL A 311 3.87 -3.39 6.69
N PHE A 312 3.66 -2.37 7.51
CA PHE A 312 3.70 -0.97 7.11
C PHE A 312 4.87 -0.29 7.83
N THR A 313 5.89 0.12 7.10
CA THR A 313 7.07 0.74 7.69
C THR A 313 7.63 1.88 6.87
N ASP A 314 8.10 2.91 7.57
CA ASP A 314 8.81 4.06 6.98
C ASP A 314 8.00 4.80 5.88
N ASN A 315 6.66 4.63 5.84
CA ASN A 315 5.82 5.39 4.91
C ASN A 315 5.62 6.82 5.40
N LEU A 316 5.37 7.74 4.47
CA LEU A 316 5.30 9.18 4.75
C LEU A 316 4.06 9.81 4.11
N ALA A 317 3.29 10.56 4.90
CA ALA A 317 2.12 11.33 4.47
C ALA A 317 1.92 12.56 5.37
N SER A 318 0.97 13.43 5.09
CA SER A 318 0.54 14.44 6.08
C SER A 318 -0.40 13.83 7.12
N VAL A 319 -1.24 12.86 6.71
CA VAL A 319 -2.13 12.10 7.58
C VAL A 319 -2.19 10.63 7.17
N GLY A 320 -2.34 9.71 8.13
CA GLY A 320 -2.47 8.29 7.87
C GLY A 320 -1.27 7.69 7.12
N ALA A 321 -0.05 7.92 7.58
CA ALA A 321 1.12 7.53 6.81
C ALA A 321 1.20 6.02 6.51
N ALA A 322 0.67 5.15 7.37
CA ALA A 322 0.52 3.73 7.04
C ALA A 322 -0.83 3.45 6.38
N VAL A 323 -1.94 3.74 7.09
CA VAL A 323 -3.30 3.42 6.64
C VAL A 323 -4.23 4.61 6.89
N PHE A 324 -5.01 4.96 5.88
CA PHE A 324 -6.10 5.92 5.98
C PHE A 324 -7.42 5.25 5.61
N VAL A 325 -8.40 5.34 6.51
CA VAL A 325 -9.77 4.85 6.36
C VAL A 325 -10.68 6.05 6.23
N ASP A 326 -11.27 6.27 5.07
CA ASP A 326 -11.83 7.56 4.69
C ASP A 326 -13.27 7.48 4.16
N ASP A 327 -14.02 8.57 4.35
CA ASP A 327 -15.32 8.86 3.73
C ASP A 327 -16.35 7.71 3.81
N GLY A 328 -16.54 7.16 5.02
CA GLY A 328 -17.53 6.11 5.27
C GLY A 328 -17.03 4.69 4.94
N ALA A 329 -15.74 4.49 4.78
CA ALA A 329 -15.18 3.16 4.59
C ALA A 329 -15.34 2.28 5.86
N SER A 330 -15.45 0.98 5.66
CA SER A 330 -15.53 -0.01 6.73
C SER A 330 -14.39 -1.01 6.63
N VAL A 331 -13.47 -0.99 7.59
CA VAL A 331 -12.21 -1.72 7.52
C VAL A 331 -12.05 -2.65 8.72
N THR A 332 -11.61 -3.88 8.45
CA THR A 332 -11.07 -4.79 9.46
C THR A 332 -9.55 -4.89 9.30
N MET A 333 -8.83 -4.93 10.42
CA MET A 333 -7.39 -5.14 10.45
C MET A 333 -7.03 -6.23 11.45
N SER A 334 -6.10 -7.13 11.08
CA SER A 334 -5.66 -8.15 12.01
C SER A 334 -4.21 -8.57 11.77
N HIS A 335 -3.45 -8.74 12.84
CA HIS A 335 -2.05 -9.18 12.80
C HIS A 335 -1.15 -8.29 11.92
N ASP A 336 -1.52 -7.02 11.71
CA ASP A 336 -0.69 -6.08 10.97
C ASP A 336 0.38 -5.47 11.88
N LEU A 337 1.59 -5.31 11.34
CA LEU A 337 2.73 -4.69 11.98
C LEU A 337 2.95 -3.29 11.38
N ILE A 338 2.78 -2.25 12.20
CA ILE A 338 2.77 -0.85 11.76
C ILE A 338 3.81 -0.08 12.56
N PHE A 339 4.96 0.22 11.97
CA PHE A 339 6.03 0.86 12.72
C PHE A 339 6.85 1.85 11.90
N ARG A 340 7.39 2.87 12.58
CA ARG A 340 8.24 3.94 12.02
C ARG A 340 7.64 4.69 10.83
N ASN A 341 6.31 4.65 10.65
CA ASN A 341 5.67 5.53 9.70
C ASN A 341 5.66 6.96 10.24
N ARG A 342 5.74 7.95 9.39
CA ARG A 342 5.88 9.34 9.78
C ARG A 342 4.84 10.23 9.13
N ALA A 343 4.25 11.12 9.92
CA ALA A 343 3.44 12.20 9.38
C ALA A 343 4.26 13.50 9.33
N TYR A 344 4.32 14.14 8.16
CA TYR A 344 4.79 15.51 8.04
C TYR A 344 3.64 16.48 8.27
N ARG A 345 3.97 17.77 8.43
CA ARG A 345 2.98 18.79 8.80
C ARG A 345 2.26 19.35 7.59
N GLU A 346 0.96 19.32 7.69
CA GLU A 346 0.05 20.07 6.86
C GLU A 346 -0.46 21.28 7.67
N ASN A 347 -0.25 22.49 7.18
CA ASN A 347 -0.64 23.74 7.89
C ASN A 347 -0.16 23.81 9.36
N GLY A 348 1.04 23.27 9.64
CA GLY A 348 1.65 23.31 10.96
C GLY A 348 1.23 22.17 11.91
N VAL A 349 0.35 21.25 11.51
CA VAL A 349 -0.13 20.12 12.32
C VAL A 349 0.12 18.79 11.61
N ALA A 350 0.68 17.80 12.32
CA ALA A 350 0.77 16.44 11.85
C ALA A 350 -0.25 15.57 12.59
N ARG A 351 -0.93 14.65 11.87
CA ARG A 351 -2.01 13.84 12.43
C ARG A 351 -1.89 12.38 11.97
N GLY A 352 -2.15 11.43 12.88
CA GLY A 352 -2.25 10.02 12.53
C GLY A 352 -1.02 9.47 11.83
N ALA A 353 0.14 9.44 12.50
CA ALA A 353 1.36 8.94 11.87
C ALA A 353 1.25 7.48 11.43
N ALA A 354 0.51 6.65 12.16
CA ALA A 354 0.22 5.28 11.76
C ALA A 354 -1.14 5.18 11.05
N ILE A 355 -2.22 5.31 11.80
CA ILE A 355 -3.59 5.09 11.32
C ILE A 355 -4.39 6.39 11.43
N TYR A 356 -5.14 6.72 10.39
CA TYR A 356 -6.09 7.81 10.38
C TYR A 356 -7.47 7.29 9.98
N VAL A 357 -8.52 7.70 10.70
CA VAL A 357 -9.90 7.28 10.43
C VAL A 357 -10.78 8.52 10.34
N ASP A 358 -11.28 8.82 9.17
CA ASP A 358 -12.10 9.99 8.89
C ASP A 358 -13.46 9.63 8.28
N GLY A 359 -14.44 10.46 8.46
CA GLY A 359 -15.76 10.34 7.86
C GLY A 359 -16.10 11.54 6.97
N LEU A 360 -17.20 11.46 6.25
CA LEU A 360 -17.64 12.53 5.32
C LEU A 360 -18.28 13.74 6.02
N GLY A 361 -18.34 13.74 7.37
CA GLY A 361 -18.78 14.89 8.17
C GLY A 361 -20.21 14.82 8.71
N GLY A 362 -20.99 13.79 8.38
CA GLY A 362 -22.34 13.55 8.93
C GLY A 362 -22.37 12.42 9.97
N PRO A 363 -23.34 12.43 10.92
CA PRO A 363 -23.43 11.42 11.98
C PRO A 363 -23.59 9.97 11.50
N THR A 364 -24.02 9.77 10.26
CA THR A 364 -24.20 8.45 9.61
C THR A 364 -23.13 8.13 8.56
N GLU A 365 -22.17 9.01 8.39
CA GLU A 365 -21.17 8.96 7.32
C GLU A 365 -19.75 8.75 7.85
N GLY A 366 -19.63 8.43 9.14
CA GLY A 366 -18.34 8.13 9.77
C GLY A 366 -17.78 6.79 9.29
N SER A 367 -16.47 6.74 9.13
CA SER A 367 -15.76 5.49 8.84
C SER A 367 -15.70 4.57 10.05
N THR A 368 -15.54 3.27 9.80
CA THR A 368 -15.43 2.27 10.86
C THR A 368 -14.15 1.43 10.72
N LEU A 369 -13.45 1.24 11.84
CA LEU A 369 -12.29 0.38 11.93
C LEU A 369 -12.45 -0.62 13.08
N VAL A 370 -12.30 -1.91 12.77
CA VAL A 370 -12.23 -2.97 13.78
C VAL A 370 -10.87 -3.64 13.65
N ALA A 371 -10.09 -3.61 14.72
CA ALA A 371 -8.71 -4.08 14.72
C ALA A 371 -8.46 -5.10 15.85
N ASP A 372 -7.78 -6.18 15.52
CA ASP A 372 -7.43 -7.25 16.46
C ASP A 372 -5.95 -7.67 16.27
N HIS A 373 -5.20 -7.82 17.37
CA HIS A 373 -3.80 -8.25 17.34
C HIS A 373 -2.90 -7.37 16.46
N LEU A 374 -2.95 -6.05 16.59
CA LEU A 374 -2.00 -5.15 15.92
C LEU A 374 -0.77 -4.88 16.80
N THR A 375 0.39 -4.69 16.17
CA THR A 375 1.53 -4.01 16.80
C THR A 375 1.74 -2.67 16.10
N VAL A 376 1.41 -1.58 16.80
CA VAL A 376 1.57 -0.19 16.33
C VAL A 376 2.67 0.45 17.19
N ALA A 377 3.86 0.64 16.62
CA ALA A 377 5.02 1.02 17.41
C ALA A 377 5.94 2.04 16.71
N PHE A 378 6.49 2.98 17.45
CA PHE A 378 7.50 3.94 16.98
C PHE A 378 7.05 4.80 15.77
N ASN A 379 5.76 4.96 15.57
CA ASN A 379 5.25 5.89 14.56
C ASN A 379 5.37 7.32 15.10
N ALA A 380 5.83 8.25 14.28
CA ALA A 380 6.25 9.56 14.74
C ALA A 380 5.84 10.68 13.76
N TYR A 381 6.08 11.90 14.20
CA TYR A 381 5.88 13.10 13.38
C TYR A 381 7.23 13.63 12.91
N ASP A 382 7.23 14.29 11.77
CA ASP A 382 8.36 15.14 11.37
C ASP A 382 8.24 16.48 12.12
N GLU A 383 8.92 16.56 13.27
CA GLU A 383 8.86 17.71 14.18
C GLU A 383 9.81 18.84 13.80
N THR A 384 10.46 18.79 12.64
CA THR A 384 11.43 19.80 12.22
C THR A 384 10.77 21.19 12.16
N GLY A 385 11.10 22.04 13.14
CA GLY A 385 10.64 23.44 13.21
C GLY A 385 9.27 23.69 13.85
N ALA A 386 8.75 22.75 14.66
CA ALA A 386 7.42 22.87 15.24
C ALA A 386 7.36 23.30 16.71
N PRO A 387 6.29 23.99 17.14
CA PRO A 387 5.94 24.10 18.54
C PRO A 387 5.62 22.72 19.13
N ALA A 388 6.10 22.44 20.34
CA ALA A 388 5.73 21.23 21.07
C ALA A 388 4.20 21.11 21.23
N GLY A 389 3.65 19.91 21.15
CA GLY A 389 2.23 19.63 21.34
C GLY A 389 1.31 19.97 20.15
N SER A 390 1.87 20.25 18.96
CA SER A 390 1.06 20.49 17.75
C SER A 390 0.76 19.22 16.93
N SER A 391 1.34 18.07 17.29
CA SER A 391 1.18 16.79 16.58
C SER A 391 0.41 15.80 17.46
N ARG A 392 -0.56 15.07 16.89
CA ARG A 392 -1.52 14.25 17.64
C ARG A 392 -1.84 12.93 16.96
N GLY A 393 -2.16 11.89 17.77
CA GLY A 393 -2.58 10.59 17.28
C GLY A 393 -1.45 9.83 16.57
N GLY A 394 -0.25 9.78 17.14
CA GLY A 394 0.88 9.08 16.49
C GLY A 394 0.58 7.62 16.17
N GLY A 395 -0.24 6.96 17.01
CA GLY A 395 -0.78 5.63 16.72
C GLY A 395 -2.07 5.68 15.95
N VAL A 396 -3.09 6.40 16.46
CA VAL A 396 -4.41 6.53 15.84
C VAL A 396 -4.91 7.97 15.96
N TYR A 397 -5.39 8.52 14.87
CA TYR A 397 -6.12 9.77 14.85
C TYR A 397 -7.50 9.57 14.21
N MET A 398 -8.54 10.17 14.81
CA MET A 398 -9.92 10.02 14.34
C MET A 398 -10.64 11.35 14.30
N GLU A 399 -11.44 11.55 13.24
CA GLU A 399 -12.38 12.67 13.15
C GLU A 399 -13.67 12.31 12.41
N SER A 400 -14.63 13.25 12.38
CA SER A 400 -15.84 13.20 11.56
C SER A 400 -16.73 11.97 11.84
N TYR A 401 -17.19 11.79 13.10
CA TYR A 401 -18.11 10.74 13.53
C TYR A 401 -17.61 9.31 13.34
N SER A 402 -16.31 9.12 13.15
CA SER A 402 -15.71 7.81 12.93
C SER A 402 -15.69 6.96 14.20
N LYS A 403 -15.62 5.64 14.02
CA LYS A 403 -15.59 4.66 15.10
C LYS A 403 -14.43 3.70 14.92
N ALA A 404 -13.69 3.44 16.00
CA ALA A 404 -12.65 2.43 15.98
C ALA A 404 -12.72 1.54 17.23
N THR A 405 -12.45 0.25 17.03
CA THR A 405 -12.31 -0.72 18.11
C THR A 405 -10.97 -1.42 17.94
N PHE A 406 -10.18 -1.45 19.02
CA PHE A 406 -8.91 -2.17 19.07
C PHE A 406 -8.95 -3.21 20.19
N THR A 407 -8.63 -4.45 19.85
CA THR A 407 -8.49 -5.53 20.81
C THR A 407 -7.14 -6.21 20.66
N ASN A 408 -6.60 -6.76 21.76
CA ASN A 408 -5.40 -7.60 21.78
C ASN A 408 -4.16 -6.95 21.13
N SER A 409 -4.10 -5.63 21.12
CA SER A 409 -3.13 -4.84 20.35
C SER A 409 -2.07 -4.21 21.23
N ILE A 410 -0.94 -3.85 20.64
CA ILE A 410 0.16 -3.15 21.28
C ILE A 410 0.33 -1.77 20.65
N PHE A 411 0.16 -0.69 21.45
CA PHE A 411 0.51 0.67 21.08
C PHE A 411 1.74 1.10 21.88
N TRP A 412 2.88 1.26 21.22
CA TRP A 412 4.13 1.51 21.90
C TRP A 412 4.95 2.64 21.28
N LYS A 413 5.27 3.67 22.06
CA LYS A 413 6.12 4.80 21.65
C LYS A 413 5.69 5.47 20.32
N ASN A 414 4.40 5.73 20.14
CA ASN A 414 3.84 6.38 18.96
C ASN A 414 3.73 7.91 19.09
N GLY A 415 4.75 8.58 19.56
CA GLY A 415 4.74 10.03 19.75
C GLY A 415 3.86 10.50 20.90
N GLU A 416 3.58 11.80 20.95
CA GLU A 416 2.67 12.40 21.94
C GLU A 416 1.21 12.09 21.58
N GLU A 417 0.32 11.95 22.57
CA GLU A 417 -1.09 11.59 22.41
C GLU A 417 -1.30 10.44 21.38
N PRO A 418 -0.77 9.22 21.64
CA PRO A 418 -0.79 8.15 20.65
C PRO A 418 -2.18 7.72 20.20
N LEU A 419 -3.22 7.99 21.00
CA LEU A 419 -4.62 7.78 20.67
C LEU A 419 -5.35 9.13 20.76
N PHE A 420 -5.92 9.59 19.66
CA PHE A 420 -6.63 10.87 19.57
C PHE A 420 -7.91 10.74 18.74
N GLY A 421 -8.97 11.38 19.19
CA GLY A 421 -10.20 11.51 18.41
C GLY A 421 -10.95 12.79 18.75
N ASP A 422 -11.58 13.42 17.78
CA ASP A 422 -12.43 14.57 18.01
C ASP A 422 -13.70 14.19 18.83
N PRO A 423 -14.45 15.16 19.38
CA PRO A 423 -15.63 14.90 20.22
C PRO A 423 -16.76 14.13 19.53
N THR A 424 -16.76 14.01 18.19
CA THR A 424 -17.79 13.28 17.44
C THR A 424 -17.48 11.79 17.29
N CYS A 425 -16.23 11.41 17.57
CA CYS A 425 -15.74 10.05 17.39
C CYS A 425 -15.99 9.13 18.59
N ALA A 426 -15.95 7.82 18.35
CA ALA A 426 -15.95 6.79 19.39
C ALA A 426 -14.76 5.84 19.22
N LEU A 427 -13.95 5.72 20.27
CA LEU A 427 -12.77 4.86 20.32
C LEU A 427 -12.91 3.88 21.49
N ASP A 428 -12.84 2.57 21.21
CA ASP A 428 -12.91 1.51 22.20
C ASP A 428 -11.62 0.67 22.15
N VAL A 429 -10.94 0.55 23.28
CA VAL A 429 -9.68 -0.22 23.40
C VAL A 429 -9.83 -1.22 24.55
N ARG A 430 -9.56 -2.50 24.29
CA ARG A 430 -9.66 -3.57 25.27
C ARG A 430 -8.50 -4.56 25.16
N TYR A 431 -8.12 -5.19 26.29
CA TYR A 431 -7.11 -6.23 26.34
C TYR A 431 -5.85 -5.88 25.54
N SER A 432 -5.32 -4.70 25.74
CA SER A 432 -4.24 -4.14 24.92
C SER A 432 -3.19 -3.44 25.79
N ILE A 433 -1.99 -3.35 25.28
CA ILE A 433 -1.02 -2.39 25.78
C ILE A 433 -1.29 -1.06 25.07
N ALA A 434 -1.82 -0.10 25.83
CA ALA A 434 -2.20 1.20 25.29
C ALA A 434 -2.25 2.24 26.43
N PRO A 435 -2.23 3.56 26.10
CA PRO A 435 -2.48 4.62 27.08
C PRO A 435 -3.80 4.44 27.81
N SER A 436 -3.85 4.86 29.05
CA SER A 436 -5.04 4.81 29.90
C SER A 436 -6.11 5.84 29.54
N SER A 437 -5.85 6.71 28.58
CA SER A 437 -6.74 7.77 28.11
C SER A 437 -6.47 8.14 26.64
N CYS A 438 -7.45 8.76 25.98
CA CYS A 438 -7.31 9.31 24.65
C CYS A 438 -7.35 10.84 24.70
N GLY A 439 -6.71 11.51 23.77
CA GLY A 439 -6.80 12.94 23.54
C GLY A 439 -8.02 13.36 22.73
N GLY A 440 -8.31 14.68 22.63
CA GLY A 440 -9.25 15.26 21.69
C GLY A 440 -10.72 15.31 22.08
N GLY A 441 -11.12 14.62 23.13
CA GLY A 441 -12.51 14.63 23.64
C GLY A 441 -13.45 13.63 22.98
N ALA A 442 -12.93 12.67 22.19
CA ALA A 442 -13.71 11.53 21.71
C ALA A 442 -14.37 10.78 22.85
N ALA A 443 -15.48 10.10 22.57
CA ALA A 443 -16.02 9.09 23.47
C ALA A 443 -15.04 7.89 23.53
N CYS A 444 -14.05 8.01 24.42
CA CYS A 444 -13.00 7.02 24.59
C CYS A 444 -13.34 6.04 25.70
N SER A 445 -13.43 4.76 25.36
CA SER A 445 -13.57 3.66 26.30
C SER A 445 -12.25 2.88 26.37
N VAL A 446 -11.49 3.10 27.42
CA VAL A 446 -10.35 2.24 27.76
C VAL A 446 -10.86 1.17 28.71
N GLY A 447 -11.15 -0.01 28.15
CA GLY A 447 -11.91 -1.06 28.81
C GLY A 447 -11.06 -2.09 29.55
N ALA A 448 -11.67 -3.26 29.74
CA ALA A 448 -11.04 -4.36 30.49
C ALA A 448 -9.70 -4.77 29.89
N GLY A 449 -8.72 -5.11 30.73
CA GLY A 449 -7.44 -5.68 30.34
C GLY A 449 -6.49 -4.73 29.64
N VAL A 450 -6.79 -3.43 29.57
CA VAL A 450 -5.83 -2.42 29.09
C VAL A 450 -4.84 -2.09 30.20
N PHE A 451 -3.57 -2.03 29.83
CA PHE A 451 -2.50 -1.64 30.76
C PHE A 451 -1.33 -0.98 30.01
N GLU A 452 -0.54 -0.23 30.75
CA GLU A 452 0.61 0.49 30.22
C GLU A 452 1.86 0.08 31.01
N PRO A 453 2.67 -0.87 30.50
CA PRO A 453 3.88 -1.30 31.19
C PRO A 453 4.98 -0.24 31.02
N THR A 454 5.94 -0.25 31.92
CA THR A 454 7.13 0.62 31.82
C THR A 454 8.07 0.21 30.68
N GLU A 455 8.01 -1.05 30.26
CA GLU A 455 8.85 -1.61 29.20
C GLU A 455 8.13 -2.76 28.50
N ILE A 456 8.29 -2.85 27.18
CA ILE A 456 7.95 -4.03 26.39
C ILE A 456 9.26 -4.62 25.88
N HIS A 457 9.46 -5.90 26.09
CA HIS A 457 10.67 -6.58 25.66
C HIS A 457 10.46 -7.20 24.27
N PHE A 458 10.64 -6.41 23.21
CA PHE A 458 10.75 -6.93 21.86
C PHE A 458 12.12 -7.57 21.62
N VAL A 459 12.21 -8.52 20.69
CA VAL A 459 13.45 -9.25 20.38
C VAL A 459 14.55 -8.32 19.89
N ASP A 460 14.28 -7.54 18.84
CA ASP A 460 15.23 -6.57 18.30
C ASP A 460 14.54 -5.44 17.53
N GLU A 461 14.20 -4.36 18.22
CA GLU A 461 13.55 -3.17 17.65
C GLU A 461 14.41 -2.52 16.55
N ALA A 462 15.74 -2.59 16.65
CA ALA A 462 16.65 -1.99 15.69
C ALA A 462 16.67 -2.74 14.36
N ARG A 463 16.40 -4.04 14.39
CA ARG A 463 16.28 -4.89 13.21
C ARG A 463 14.85 -5.16 12.78
N ASN A 464 13.88 -4.48 13.41
CA ASN A 464 12.43 -4.63 13.12
C ASN A 464 11.87 -6.00 13.50
N ASP A 465 12.47 -6.65 14.47
CA ASP A 465 11.93 -7.89 15.04
C ASP A 465 11.11 -7.54 16.29
N TYR A 466 9.80 -7.50 16.09
CA TYR A 466 8.80 -7.15 17.11
C TYR A 466 8.15 -8.38 17.75
N HIS A 467 8.76 -9.57 17.62
CA HIS A 467 8.38 -10.69 18.47
C HIS A 467 8.66 -10.33 19.93
N GLU A 468 7.82 -10.81 20.83
CA GLU A 468 7.99 -10.62 22.27
C GLU A 468 9.06 -11.58 22.78
N LYS A 469 10.02 -11.08 23.57
CA LYS A 469 10.99 -11.94 24.29
C LYS A 469 10.27 -12.87 25.27
N SER A 470 10.77 -14.11 25.39
CA SER A 470 10.27 -15.08 26.36
C SER A 470 11.37 -15.98 26.89
N THR A 471 11.35 -16.20 28.21
CA THR A 471 12.22 -17.20 28.85
C THR A 471 11.91 -18.63 28.42
N ALA A 472 10.70 -18.88 27.89
CA ALA A 472 10.32 -20.14 27.27
C ALA A 472 10.68 -20.23 25.78
N GLY A 473 10.89 -19.08 25.12
CA GLY A 473 11.38 -18.95 23.75
C GLY A 473 10.52 -18.07 22.86
N HIS A 474 11.16 -17.15 22.12
CA HIS A 474 10.56 -16.43 20.99
C HIS A 474 10.83 -17.17 19.67
N PHE A 475 10.02 -16.88 18.66
CA PHE A 475 10.21 -17.43 17.30
C PHE A 475 11.36 -16.70 16.58
N ALA A 476 12.28 -17.47 16.00
CA ALA A 476 13.41 -16.96 15.25
C ALA A 476 13.62 -17.80 13.97
N GLY A 477 12.88 -17.48 12.91
CA GLY A 477 13.06 -18.09 11.59
C GLY A 477 12.93 -19.63 11.55
N GLY A 478 11.95 -20.18 12.26
CA GLY A 478 11.69 -21.63 12.33
C GLY A 478 12.28 -22.33 13.54
N ALA A 479 12.95 -21.60 14.44
CA ALA A 479 13.48 -22.12 15.70
C ALA A 479 12.95 -21.30 16.89
N TRP A 480 13.09 -21.83 18.09
CA TRP A 480 12.72 -21.18 19.35
C TRP A 480 13.97 -20.83 20.14
N VAL A 481 14.14 -19.53 20.43
CA VAL A 481 15.30 -19.01 21.16
C VAL A 481 14.83 -18.48 22.52
N LYS A 482 15.45 -18.94 23.61
CA LYS A 482 15.14 -18.50 24.97
C LYS A 482 15.81 -17.17 25.29
N ASP A 483 15.05 -16.27 25.89
CA ASP A 483 15.53 -14.97 26.36
C ASP A 483 15.81 -14.96 27.86
N ALA A 484 16.46 -13.89 28.31
CA ALA A 484 16.69 -13.67 29.74
C ALA A 484 15.46 -13.10 30.46
N VAL A 485 14.51 -12.54 29.72
CA VAL A 485 13.30 -11.87 30.22
C VAL A 485 12.08 -12.31 29.43
N THR A 486 10.90 -12.12 30.02
CA THR A 486 9.61 -12.34 29.37
C THR A 486 8.87 -11.02 29.22
N SER A 487 8.36 -10.75 28.04
CA SER A 487 7.56 -9.56 27.75
C SER A 487 6.25 -9.56 28.53
N PRO A 488 5.80 -8.41 29.03
CA PRO A 488 4.50 -8.30 29.70
C PRO A 488 3.31 -8.51 28.74
N ALA A 489 3.53 -8.61 27.42
CA ALA A 489 2.50 -8.86 26.43
C ALA A 489 2.06 -10.34 26.33
N ILE A 490 2.85 -11.26 26.89
CA ILE A 490 2.58 -12.70 26.83
C ILE A 490 1.40 -13.06 27.73
N ASP A 491 0.46 -13.88 27.23
CA ASP A 491 -0.76 -14.34 27.92
C ASP A 491 -1.68 -13.20 28.38
N LYS A 492 -1.78 -12.11 27.62
CA LYS A 492 -2.57 -10.92 28.01
C LYS A 492 -3.72 -10.57 27.07
N ALA A 493 -3.95 -11.30 25.98
CA ALA A 493 -5.09 -11.07 25.10
C ALA A 493 -6.42 -11.28 25.83
N ASP A 494 -7.53 -11.03 25.16
CA ASP A 494 -8.87 -11.31 25.68
C ASP A 494 -8.94 -12.74 26.25
N PRO A 495 -9.40 -12.96 27.47
CA PRO A 495 -9.55 -14.32 28.03
C PRO A 495 -10.41 -15.26 27.20
N ALA A 496 -11.30 -14.72 26.36
CA ALA A 496 -12.07 -15.51 25.41
C ALA A 496 -11.23 -16.01 24.21
N LYS A 497 -10.05 -15.43 23.99
CA LYS A 497 -9.06 -15.90 23.01
C LYS A 497 -8.13 -16.90 23.69
N GLY A 498 -8.35 -18.18 23.43
CA GLY A 498 -7.47 -19.25 23.90
C GLY A 498 -6.08 -19.15 23.25
N GLY A 499 -5.14 -19.88 23.80
CA GLY A 499 -3.78 -20.01 23.21
C GLY A 499 -3.65 -21.17 22.21
N ASP A 500 -4.75 -21.73 21.71
CA ASP A 500 -4.79 -22.96 20.92
C ASP A 500 -4.08 -22.86 19.55
N THR A 501 -3.92 -21.67 19.00
CA THR A 501 -3.13 -21.41 17.78
C THR A 501 -1.66 -21.16 18.06
N GLU A 502 -1.28 -20.93 19.31
CA GLU A 502 0.08 -20.62 19.71
C GLU A 502 0.90 -21.87 20.06
N PRO A 503 2.22 -21.84 19.88
CA PRO A 503 3.08 -22.97 20.17
C PRO A 503 3.20 -23.24 21.68
N MET A 504 3.16 -24.52 22.04
CA MET A 504 3.27 -24.94 23.45
C MET A 504 4.70 -24.72 24.03
N PRO A 505 4.78 -24.34 25.31
CA PRO A 505 3.71 -23.93 26.21
C PRO A 505 3.12 -22.57 25.83
N ASN A 506 1.79 -22.39 25.95
CA ASN A 506 1.08 -21.20 25.51
C ASN A 506 0.19 -20.54 26.58
N GLY A 507 0.38 -20.91 27.84
CA GLY A 507 -0.34 -20.31 28.99
C GLY A 507 -1.87 -20.47 28.96
N GLY A 508 -2.46 -21.05 27.88
CA GLY A 508 -3.91 -21.19 27.70
C GLY A 508 -4.62 -19.90 27.33
N ARG A 509 -3.90 -18.83 27.06
CA ARG A 509 -4.40 -17.50 26.66
C ARG A 509 -3.43 -16.88 25.64
N ALA A 510 -3.97 -16.25 24.59
CA ALA A 510 -3.15 -15.67 23.53
C ALA A 510 -2.28 -14.49 24.02
N ASN A 511 -1.20 -14.25 23.31
CA ASN A 511 -0.34 -13.09 23.47
C ASN A 511 -0.97 -11.85 22.82
N LEU A 512 -0.49 -10.67 23.15
CA LEU A 512 -0.86 -9.42 22.48
C LEU A 512 -0.03 -9.20 21.22
N GLY A 513 -0.49 -8.30 20.33
CA GLY A 513 0.26 -7.82 19.19
C GLY A 513 0.19 -8.71 17.95
N ALA A 514 0.89 -8.31 16.90
CA ALA A 514 0.80 -8.87 15.56
C ALA A 514 1.15 -10.37 15.47
N TYR A 515 1.96 -10.86 16.36
CA TYR A 515 2.36 -12.28 16.43
C TYR A 515 1.50 -13.11 17.39
N GLY A 516 0.75 -12.47 18.31
CA GLY A 516 -0.18 -13.15 19.19
C GLY A 516 -1.23 -13.95 18.45
N HIS A 517 -1.72 -15.02 19.03
CA HIS A 517 -2.70 -15.93 18.45
C HIS A 517 -2.26 -16.55 17.10
N THR A 518 -0.96 -16.68 16.85
CA THR A 518 -0.36 -17.27 15.64
C THR A 518 0.63 -18.38 15.97
N GLY A 519 1.05 -19.14 14.95
CA GLY A 519 2.11 -20.14 15.08
C GLY A 519 3.51 -19.58 15.35
N GLU A 520 3.70 -18.25 15.26
CA GLU A 520 4.95 -17.54 15.55
C GLU A 520 4.92 -16.82 16.91
N ALA A 521 3.82 -16.92 17.65
CA ALA A 521 3.70 -16.33 18.98
C ALA A 521 4.76 -16.87 19.94
N SER A 522 5.31 -16.01 20.78
CA SER A 522 6.29 -16.39 21.77
C SER A 522 5.67 -17.29 22.86
N LYS A 523 6.42 -18.29 23.30
CA LYS A 523 5.95 -19.29 24.25
C LYS A 523 5.79 -18.72 25.64
N SER A 524 4.79 -19.20 26.38
CA SER A 524 4.59 -18.87 27.79
C SER A 524 5.63 -19.55 28.67
N PRO A 525 6.14 -18.87 29.72
CA PRO A 525 7.11 -19.43 30.66
C PRO A 525 6.60 -20.63 31.46
#